data_8b28cc410ce39b8bccf5d5a164fd16d2
#
_entry.id   8b28cc410ce39b8bccf5d5a164fd16d2
#
_cell.length_a   1.000
_cell.length_b   1.000
_cell.length_c   1.000
_cell.angle_alpha   90.00
_cell.angle_beta   90.00
_cell.angle_gamma   90.00
#
_symmetry.space_group_name_H-M   'P 1'
#
loop_
_entity.id
_entity.type
_entity.pdbx_description
1 polymer ?
#
loop_
_entity_poly.entity_id
_entity_poly.type
_entity_poly.pdbx_seq_one_letter_code
_entity_poly.pdbx_strand_id
1 'polypeptide(L)'
;WHDRVGFDREWLGDFDLSILFDWDRAGDVIEYGDYTGRAKWERALQVPHQNIRDALISMITVQGDTEFASVEQQRHLLDTAPTDYDRYAGARIMAEEQRHGWQMAYLLMTYFGQQGRREAQKLLERNAQDGDRLLGAFNRPMPHWLDFFCYTMFVDRDGKFQLGMLSTSAFKPLAASMGPMLKEESFHLGTGSNGLRRIIKAGVIPLDMLQRYMNKWVATAHDLFGTDSSTSAHWAYVWGVKGRWDERKKLEGDIDVDKEVLNEESRGHYHDEIVKEVEKLNGSLPEGSDITLTVPHENFNRDIGNFGGKNCYTDGRLFEGSDDEYATYIQTVLPTAADEEALKEIFKQQWVEDKPLTPRQLASGIGATA
;
A
#
# COMPACT_ATOMS: atom_id res chain seq x y z
N TRP A 1 -18.51 -4.85 -19.94
CA TRP A 1 -17.99 -5.63 -18.83
C TRP A 1 -19.02 -6.63 -18.34
N HIS A 2 -20.25 -6.22 -18.03
CA HIS A 2 -21.35 -7.09 -17.60
C HIS A 2 -21.56 -8.25 -18.57
N ASP A 3 -21.61 -7.97 -19.87
CA ASP A 3 -21.81 -8.95 -20.93
C ASP A 3 -20.62 -9.93 -21.06
N ARG A 4 -19.41 -9.54 -20.63
CA ARG A 4 -18.20 -10.39 -20.68
C ARG A 4 -18.03 -11.31 -19.46
N VAL A 5 -18.46 -10.88 -18.28
CA VAL A 5 -18.33 -11.67 -17.04
C VAL A 5 -19.61 -12.38 -16.63
N GLY A 6 -20.70 -12.23 -17.40
CA GLY A 6 -21.96 -12.94 -17.16
C GLY A 6 -22.75 -12.48 -15.95
N PHE A 7 -22.48 -11.28 -15.44
CA PHE A 7 -23.32 -10.67 -14.41
C PHE A 7 -24.58 -10.07 -15.02
N ASP A 8 -25.72 -10.47 -14.54
CA ASP A 8 -27.01 -9.89 -14.94
C ASP A 8 -27.09 -8.43 -14.43
N ARG A 9 -27.54 -7.53 -15.30
CA ARG A 9 -27.74 -6.11 -14.97
C ARG A 9 -28.73 -5.90 -13.84
N GLU A 10 -29.70 -6.78 -13.69
CA GLU A 10 -30.68 -6.74 -12.59
C GLU A 10 -30.01 -7.00 -11.23
N TRP A 11 -28.96 -7.83 -11.17
CA TRP A 11 -28.18 -8.08 -9.96
C TRP A 11 -27.33 -6.88 -9.52
N LEU A 12 -26.97 -6.03 -10.44
CA LEU A 12 -26.15 -4.84 -10.16
C LEU A 12 -27.00 -3.59 -9.91
N GLY A 13 -28.30 -3.65 -10.14
CA GLY A 13 -29.22 -2.58 -9.80
C GLY A 13 -29.21 -2.23 -8.32
N ASP A 14 -28.94 -3.20 -7.47
CA ASP A 14 -28.89 -3.08 -6.01
C ASP A 14 -27.45 -3.09 -5.44
N PHE A 15 -26.42 -2.94 -6.31
CA PHE A 15 -25.02 -2.89 -5.90
C PHE A 15 -24.71 -1.56 -5.19
N ASP A 16 -24.93 -1.53 -3.88
CA ASP A 16 -24.67 -0.39 -3.03
C ASP A 16 -23.60 -0.73 -1.98
N LEU A 17 -22.38 -0.27 -2.20
CA LEU A 17 -21.27 -0.42 -1.25
C LEU A 17 -21.26 0.67 -0.17
N SER A 18 -22.13 1.67 -0.25
CA SER A 18 -22.18 2.76 0.73
C SER A 18 -22.56 2.29 2.14
N ILE A 19 -23.18 1.12 2.25
CA ILE A 19 -23.48 0.46 3.55
C ILE A 19 -22.24 0.09 4.34
N LEU A 20 -21.10 -0.05 3.66
CA LEU A 20 -19.80 -0.34 4.28
C LEU A 20 -19.08 0.93 4.74
N PHE A 21 -19.57 2.12 4.38
CA PHE A 21 -18.90 3.39 4.63
C PHE A 21 -19.14 3.87 6.07
N ASP A 22 -18.13 4.47 6.65
CA ASP A 22 -18.17 5.07 8.00
C ASP A 22 -18.50 6.57 7.88
N TRP A 23 -19.79 6.87 7.67
CA TRP A 23 -20.28 8.22 7.44
C TRP A 23 -20.07 9.15 8.64
N ASP A 24 -20.17 8.62 9.87
CA ASP A 24 -19.99 9.39 11.10
C ASP A 24 -18.53 9.82 11.25
N ARG A 25 -17.58 8.92 10.97
CA ARG A 25 -16.15 9.21 11.02
C ARG A 25 -15.71 10.20 9.94
N ALA A 26 -16.38 10.22 8.80
CA ALA A 26 -16.09 11.18 7.73
C ALA A 26 -16.27 12.63 8.21
N GLY A 27 -17.19 12.88 9.15
CA GLY A 27 -17.56 14.21 9.62
C GLY A 27 -18.30 15.03 8.56
N ASP A 28 -18.82 16.18 8.97
CA ASP A 28 -19.67 17.02 8.13
C ASP A 28 -19.00 18.32 7.67
N VAL A 29 -17.86 18.68 8.27
CA VAL A 29 -17.16 19.95 8.04
C VAL A 29 -15.81 19.70 7.44
N ILE A 30 -15.41 20.53 6.47
CA ILE A 30 -14.07 20.53 5.86
C ILE A 30 -13.08 21.07 6.87
N GLU A 31 -12.04 20.29 7.14
CA GLU A 31 -11.12 20.51 8.28
C GLU A 31 -9.92 21.38 7.91
N TYR A 32 -9.56 21.48 6.61
CA TYR A 32 -8.36 22.17 6.13
C TYR A 32 -8.54 22.71 4.70
N GLY A 33 -7.57 23.49 4.22
CA GLY A 33 -7.57 24.08 2.88
C GLY A 33 -8.50 25.30 2.74
N ASP A 34 -8.71 25.76 1.52
CA ASP A 34 -9.46 26.98 1.21
C ASP A 34 -10.95 26.93 1.56
N TYR A 35 -11.47 25.74 1.77
CA TYR A 35 -12.88 25.50 2.10
C TYR A 35 -13.11 25.14 3.56
N THR A 36 -12.10 25.30 4.43
CA THR A 36 -12.22 25.04 5.87
C THR A 36 -13.45 25.67 6.49
N GLY A 37 -14.14 24.93 7.34
CA GLY A 37 -15.36 25.37 8.04
C GLY A 37 -16.64 25.26 7.21
N ARG A 38 -16.57 24.93 5.92
CA ARG A 38 -17.75 24.67 5.09
C ARG A 38 -18.20 23.22 5.23
N ALA A 39 -19.46 22.95 4.85
CA ALA A 39 -19.96 21.59 4.77
C ALA A 39 -19.18 20.77 3.71
N LYS A 40 -18.90 19.50 4.05
CA LYS A 40 -18.31 18.56 3.09
C LYS A 40 -19.24 18.32 1.90
N TRP A 41 -18.64 18.04 0.77
CA TRP A 41 -19.37 17.75 -0.47
C TRP A 41 -19.85 16.30 -0.49
N GLU A 42 -21.15 16.10 -0.59
CA GLU A 42 -21.80 14.77 -0.66
C GLU A 42 -22.02 14.31 -2.10
N ARG A 43 -21.97 15.25 -3.07
CA ARG A 43 -22.21 15.00 -4.49
C ARG A 43 -21.20 15.80 -5.32
N ALA A 44 -20.82 15.27 -6.49
CA ALA A 44 -19.90 15.94 -7.39
C ALA A 44 -20.38 17.35 -7.82
N LEU A 45 -21.70 17.58 -7.89
CA LEU A 45 -22.26 18.91 -8.23
C LEU A 45 -22.05 19.97 -7.12
N GLN A 46 -21.77 19.57 -5.88
CA GLN A 46 -21.45 20.49 -4.78
C GLN A 46 -19.98 20.92 -4.82
N VAL A 47 -19.12 20.16 -5.53
CA VAL A 47 -17.70 20.49 -5.71
C VAL A 47 -17.60 21.77 -6.54
N PRO A 48 -16.93 22.84 -6.01
CA PRO A 48 -17.06 24.19 -6.58
C PRO A 48 -16.47 24.35 -7.98
N HIS A 49 -15.40 23.62 -8.31
CA HIS A 49 -14.68 23.76 -9.58
C HIS A 49 -14.43 22.43 -10.27
N GLN A 50 -14.38 22.46 -11.62
CA GLN A 50 -14.09 21.28 -12.43
C GLN A 50 -12.73 20.66 -12.09
N ASN A 51 -11.70 21.48 -11.88
CA ASN A 51 -10.36 21.00 -11.55
C ASN A 51 -10.34 20.15 -10.26
N ILE A 52 -11.17 20.51 -9.26
CA ILE A 52 -11.29 19.73 -8.02
C ILE A 52 -11.99 18.40 -8.31
N ARG A 53 -13.01 18.39 -9.17
CA ARG A 53 -13.66 17.12 -9.59
C ARG A 53 -12.70 16.22 -10.33
N ASP A 54 -11.88 16.78 -11.21
CA ASP A 54 -10.88 16.03 -11.98
C ASP A 54 -9.78 15.47 -11.04
N ALA A 55 -9.34 16.25 -10.05
CA ALA A 55 -8.41 15.80 -9.02
C ALA A 55 -9.01 14.66 -8.17
N LEU A 56 -10.27 14.75 -7.77
CA LEU A 56 -10.98 13.68 -7.06
C LEU A 56 -11.07 12.40 -7.89
N ILE A 57 -11.46 12.50 -9.15
CA ILE A 57 -11.51 11.35 -10.07
C ILE A 57 -10.13 10.71 -10.20
N SER A 58 -9.09 11.50 -10.43
CA SER A 58 -7.71 11.01 -10.55
C SER A 58 -7.29 10.28 -9.27
N MET A 59 -7.53 10.86 -8.12
CA MET A 59 -7.12 10.31 -6.82
C MET A 59 -7.86 9.01 -6.50
N ILE A 60 -9.19 8.96 -6.71
CA ILE A 60 -9.99 7.74 -6.52
C ILE A 60 -9.54 6.66 -7.52
N THR A 61 -9.20 7.06 -8.75
CA THR A 61 -8.70 6.12 -9.78
C THR A 61 -7.35 5.53 -9.39
N VAL A 62 -6.41 6.35 -8.92
CA VAL A 62 -5.09 5.85 -8.45
C VAL A 62 -5.28 4.90 -7.28
N GLN A 63 -6.08 5.27 -6.27
CA GLN A 63 -6.34 4.40 -5.13
C GLN A 63 -6.98 3.07 -5.57
N GLY A 64 -7.99 3.10 -6.43
CA GLY A 64 -8.63 1.88 -6.93
C GLY A 64 -7.70 1.00 -7.79
N ASP A 65 -6.75 1.61 -8.51
CA ASP A 65 -5.77 0.88 -9.29
C ASP A 65 -4.78 0.12 -8.39
N THR A 66 -4.32 0.72 -7.29
CA THR A 66 -3.42 0.06 -6.34
C THR A 66 -4.07 -1.15 -5.68
N GLU A 67 -5.34 -1.07 -5.31
CA GLU A 67 -6.10 -2.15 -4.68
C GLU A 67 -6.25 -3.37 -5.63
N PHE A 68 -6.70 -3.14 -6.86
CA PHE A 68 -6.80 -4.22 -7.85
C PHE A 68 -5.44 -4.79 -8.25
N ALA A 69 -4.41 -3.95 -8.31
CA ALA A 69 -3.06 -4.37 -8.63
C ALA A 69 -2.46 -5.26 -7.53
N SER A 70 -2.71 -4.95 -6.26
CA SER A 70 -2.32 -5.77 -5.10
C SER A 70 -2.86 -7.20 -5.26
N VAL A 71 -4.16 -7.34 -5.55
CA VAL A 71 -4.77 -8.67 -5.80
C VAL A 71 -4.10 -9.38 -6.98
N GLU A 72 -3.84 -8.67 -8.07
CA GLU A 72 -3.17 -9.24 -9.25
C GLU A 72 -1.79 -9.79 -8.93
N GLN A 73 -0.99 -9.03 -8.15
CA GLN A 73 0.35 -9.44 -7.73
C GLN A 73 0.32 -10.66 -6.79
N GLN A 74 -0.69 -10.80 -5.94
CA GLN A 74 -0.76 -11.80 -4.87
C GLN A 74 -1.47 -13.09 -5.25
N ARG A 75 -2.40 -13.07 -6.22
CA ARG A 75 -3.36 -14.15 -6.49
C ARG A 75 -2.76 -15.54 -6.70
N HIS A 76 -1.56 -15.63 -7.28
CA HIS A 76 -0.89 -16.91 -7.55
C HIS A 76 -0.10 -17.45 -6.36
N LEU A 77 0.05 -16.68 -5.30
CA LEU A 77 0.79 -17.10 -4.12
C LEU A 77 0.03 -18.13 -3.26
N LEU A 78 -1.30 -18.19 -3.36
CA LEU A 78 -2.09 -19.10 -2.52
C LEU A 78 -1.72 -20.56 -2.71
N ASP A 79 -1.33 -20.97 -3.92
CA ASP A 79 -0.95 -22.35 -4.22
C ASP A 79 0.39 -22.75 -3.58
N THR A 80 1.22 -21.75 -3.25
CA THR A 80 2.56 -21.93 -2.67
C THR A 80 2.66 -21.47 -1.22
N ALA A 81 1.51 -21.29 -0.56
CA ALA A 81 1.46 -20.82 0.82
C ALA A 81 2.26 -21.74 1.75
N PRO A 82 3.18 -21.22 2.57
CA PRO A 82 4.05 -22.04 3.40
C PRO A 82 3.31 -22.78 4.52
N THR A 83 2.16 -22.26 4.97
CA THR A 83 1.29 -22.91 5.96
C THR A 83 -0.18 -22.63 5.64
N ASP A 84 -1.09 -23.40 6.25
CA ASP A 84 -2.54 -23.14 6.14
C ASP A 84 -2.95 -21.80 6.74
N TYR A 85 -2.24 -21.33 7.76
CA TYR A 85 -2.44 -20.00 8.31
C TYR A 85 -2.11 -18.92 7.29
N ASP A 86 -1.01 -19.05 6.56
CA ASP A 86 -0.60 -18.07 5.54
C ASP A 86 -1.56 -18.08 4.34
N ARG A 87 -2.01 -19.26 3.92
CA ARG A 87 -3.05 -19.39 2.88
C ARG A 87 -4.33 -18.69 3.30
N TYR A 88 -4.79 -18.88 4.54
CA TYR A 88 -5.94 -18.18 5.10
C TYR A 88 -5.72 -16.66 5.11
N ALA A 89 -4.57 -16.20 5.61
CA ALA A 89 -4.25 -14.78 5.70
C ALA A 89 -4.19 -14.12 4.31
N GLY A 90 -3.49 -14.73 3.35
CA GLY A 90 -3.40 -14.24 1.97
C GLY A 90 -4.75 -14.19 1.27
N ALA A 91 -5.57 -15.25 1.38
CA ALA A 91 -6.91 -15.27 0.80
C ALA A 91 -7.81 -14.17 1.38
N ARG A 92 -7.71 -13.91 2.68
CA ARG A 92 -8.45 -12.84 3.36
C ARG A 92 -7.98 -11.47 2.87
N ILE A 93 -6.67 -11.20 2.83
CA ILE A 93 -6.10 -9.94 2.33
C ILE A 93 -6.59 -9.68 0.91
N MET A 94 -6.46 -10.65 0.01
CA MET A 94 -6.92 -10.48 -1.37
C MET A 94 -8.42 -10.19 -1.49
N ALA A 95 -9.25 -10.79 -0.63
CA ALA A 95 -10.69 -10.50 -0.62
C ALA A 95 -10.98 -9.08 -0.12
N GLU A 96 -10.23 -8.59 0.86
CA GLU A 96 -10.33 -7.24 1.40
C GLU A 96 -9.85 -6.21 0.35
N GLU A 97 -8.68 -6.40 -0.26
CA GLU A 97 -8.14 -5.57 -1.35
C GLU A 97 -9.07 -5.50 -2.57
N GLN A 98 -9.60 -6.66 -2.98
CA GLN A 98 -10.57 -6.71 -4.09
C GLN A 98 -11.81 -5.88 -3.78
N ARG A 99 -12.30 -5.90 -2.54
CA ARG A 99 -13.43 -5.08 -2.12
C ARG A 99 -13.07 -3.60 -2.06
N HIS A 100 -11.87 -3.24 -1.61
CA HIS A 100 -11.37 -1.85 -1.62
C HIS A 100 -11.37 -1.29 -3.04
N GLY A 101 -10.85 -2.05 -4.01
CA GLY A 101 -10.90 -1.67 -5.42
C GLY A 101 -12.34 -1.45 -5.92
N TRP A 102 -13.28 -2.31 -5.53
CA TRP A 102 -14.69 -2.14 -5.86
C TRP A 102 -15.32 -0.94 -5.16
N GLN A 103 -14.92 -0.56 -3.95
CA GLN A 103 -15.35 0.67 -3.30
C GLN A 103 -14.95 1.90 -4.10
N MET A 104 -13.72 1.93 -4.63
CA MET A 104 -13.25 3.03 -5.49
C MET A 104 -14.00 3.06 -6.83
N ALA A 105 -14.20 1.92 -7.47
CA ALA A 105 -15.01 1.83 -8.68
C ALA A 105 -16.48 2.30 -8.43
N TYR A 106 -17.05 1.93 -7.30
CA TYR A 106 -18.38 2.38 -6.87
C TYR A 106 -18.46 3.91 -6.72
N LEU A 107 -17.46 4.54 -6.06
CA LEU A 107 -17.38 6.00 -5.95
C LEU A 107 -17.35 6.66 -7.32
N LEU A 108 -16.51 6.18 -8.23
CA LEU A 108 -16.41 6.70 -9.59
C LEU A 108 -17.73 6.59 -10.34
N MET A 109 -18.37 5.43 -10.33
CA MET A 109 -19.61 5.17 -11.07
C MET A 109 -20.80 5.95 -10.51
N THR A 110 -20.89 6.06 -9.18
CA THR A 110 -22.05 6.64 -8.50
C THR A 110 -22.03 8.16 -8.55
N TYR A 111 -20.87 8.77 -8.35
CA TYR A 111 -20.80 10.22 -8.12
C TYR A 111 -20.32 11.02 -9.33
N PHE A 112 -19.58 10.44 -10.28
CA PHE A 112 -18.92 11.19 -11.37
C PHE A 112 -19.49 10.90 -12.77
N GLY A 113 -20.67 10.31 -12.85
CA GLY A 113 -21.41 10.12 -14.11
C GLY A 113 -20.61 9.34 -15.17
N GLN A 114 -20.66 9.80 -16.44
CA GLN A 114 -19.99 9.09 -17.54
C GLN A 114 -18.46 9.10 -17.45
N GLN A 115 -17.88 10.17 -16.93
CA GLN A 115 -16.43 10.23 -16.73
C GLN A 115 -15.99 9.19 -15.68
N GLY A 116 -16.68 9.13 -14.55
CA GLY A 116 -16.39 8.13 -13.52
C GLY A 116 -16.59 6.70 -14.01
N ARG A 117 -17.62 6.43 -14.80
CA ARG A 117 -17.83 5.09 -15.40
C ARG A 117 -16.71 4.67 -16.33
N ARG A 118 -16.16 5.58 -17.13
CA ARG A 118 -15.01 5.31 -17.99
C ARG A 118 -13.76 4.98 -17.20
N GLU A 119 -13.50 5.74 -16.12
CA GLU A 119 -12.34 5.47 -15.27
C GLU A 119 -12.50 4.16 -14.48
N ALA A 120 -13.69 3.85 -13.97
CA ALA A 120 -13.99 2.56 -13.35
C ALA A 120 -13.80 1.39 -14.32
N GLN A 121 -14.19 1.55 -15.60
CA GLN A 121 -13.94 0.52 -16.63
C GLN A 121 -12.45 0.33 -16.86
N LYS A 122 -11.68 1.40 -16.96
CA LYS A 122 -10.21 1.31 -17.12
C LYS A 122 -9.54 0.59 -15.93
N LEU A 123 -10.00 0.83 -14.70
CA LEU A 123 -9.50 0.11 -13.52
C LEU A 123 -9.60 -1.42 -13.67
N LEU A 124 -10.69 -1.90 -14.26
CA LEU A 124 -10.95 -3.33 -14.47
C LEU A 124 -10.20 -3.91 -15.69
N GLU A 125 -9.78 -3.07 -16.62
CA GLU A 125 -9.09 -3.47 -17.86
C GLU A 125 -7.56 -3.45 -17.72
N ARG A 126 -7.01 -2.64 -16.80
CA ARG A 126 -5.56 -2.56 -16.56
C ARG A 126 -5.01 -3.87 -16.02
N ASN A 127 -3.77 -4.17 -16.41
CA ASN A 127 -3.02 -5.29 -15.88
C ASN A 127 -1.52 -4.98 -15.79
N ALA A 128 -0.83 -5.63 -14.85
CA ALA A 128 0.60 -5.44 -14.62
C ALA A 128 1.46 -6.06 -15.73
N GLN A 129 0.99 -7.11 -16.40
CA GLN A 129 1.75 -7.79 -17.45
C GLN A 129 2.02 -6.88 -18.64
N ASP A 130 1.06 -6.00 -18.98
CA ASP A 130 1.19 -5.01 -20.05
C ASP A 130 1.85 -3.71 -19.57
N GLY A 131 2.15 -3.60 -18.28
CA GLY A 131 2.72 -2.39 -17.68
C GLY A 131 1.71 -1.25 -17.51
N ASP A 132 0.42 -1.56 -17.46
CA ASP A 132 -0.67 -0.59 -17.49
C ASP A 132 -1.06 -0.02 -16.12
N ARG A 133 -0.53 -0.59 -15.03
CA ARG A 133 -0.79 -0.07 -13.68
C ARG A 133 -0.22 1.34 -13.54
N LEU A 134 -0.97 2.22 -12.91
CA LEU A 134 -0.66 3.66 -12.84
C LEU A 134 0.64 3.95 -12.09
N LEU A 135 0.92 3.18 -11.04
CA LEU A 135 2.16 3.31 -10.27
C LEU A 135 3.09 2.15 -10.62
N GLY A 136 4.36 2.47 -10.95
CA GLY A 136 5.35 1.51 -11.41
C GLY A 136 5.61 0.34 -10.45
N ALA A 137 5.48 0.59 -9.14
CA ALA A 137 5.59 -0.43 -8.10
C ALA A 137 4.64 -1.62 -8.31
N PHE A 138 3.44 -1.37 -8.83
CA PHE A 138 2.40 -2.36 -9.04
C PHE A 138 2.50 -3.11 -10.38
N ASN A 139 3.43 -2.72 -11.23
CA ASN A 139 3.82 -3.49 -12.41
C ASN A 139 4.94 -4.50 -12.11
N ARG A 140 5.53 -4.44 -10.90
CA ARG A 140 6.60 -5.37 -10.48
C ARG A 140 6.00 -6.71 -10.03
N PRO A 141 6.64 -7.84 -10.40
CA PRO A 141 6.17 -9.14 -9.95
C PRO A 141 6.42 -9.34 -8.45
N MET A 142 5.52 -10.12 -7.83
CA MET A 142 5.66 -10.65 -6.48
C MET A 142 5.70 -12.19 -6.57
N PRO A 143 6.86 -12.79 -6.87
CA PRO A 143 6.92 -14.21 -7.24
C PRO A 143 6.73 -15.19 -6.07
N HIS A 144 6.91 -14.76 -4.82
CA HIS A 144 6.90 -15.66 -3.68
C HIS A 144 6.52 -14.99 -2.35
N TRP A 145 6.30 -15.81 -1.32
CA TRP A 145 5.82 -15.38 -0.01
C TRP A 145 6.82 -14.53 0.79
N LEU A 146 8.12 -14.57 0.50
CA LEU A 146 9.07 -13.66 1.11
C LEU A 146 8.82 -12.22 0.65
N ASP A 147 8.58 -12.03 -0.66
CA ASP A 147 8.12 -10.74 -1.19
C ASP A 147 6.80 -10.31 -0.55
N PHE A 148 5.83 -11.22 -0.45
CA PHE A 148 4.52 -10.92 0.14
C PHE A 148 4.63 -10.43 1.59
N PHE A 149 5.43 -11.07 2.44
CA PHE A 149 5.58 -10.61 3.81
C PHE A 149 6.31 -9.26 3.92
N CYS A 150 7.29 -9.01 3.06
CA CYS A 150 7.92 -7.69 2.98
C CYS A 150 6.94 -6.64 2.43
N TYR A 151 6.19 -6.96 1.38
CA TYR A 151 5.17 -6.09 0.80
C TYR A 151 4.13 -5.69 1.84
N THR A 152 3.49 -6.65 2.49
CA THR A 152 2.45 -6.37 3.50
C THR A 152 2.99 -5.66 4.73
N MET A 153 4.26 -5.82 5.09
CA MET A 153 4.87 -5.06 6.17
C MET A 153 5.18 -3.62 5.78
N PHE A 154 5.67 -3.37 4.56
CA PHE A 154 6.22 -2.08 4.16
C PHE A 154 5.31 -1.31 3.20
N VAL A 155 4.78 -1.94 2.15
CA VAL A 155 3.94 -1.28 1.14
C VAL A 155 2.53 -1.01 1.66
N ASP A 156 1.86 -2.01 2.27
CA ASP A 156 0.54 -1.78 2.87
C ASP A 156 0.60 -0.75 4.01
N ARG A 157 1.77 -0.62 4.65
CA ARG A 157 1.97 0.44 5.65
C ARG A 157 1.97 1.84 5.03
N ASP A 158 2.51 2.04 3.83
CA ASP A 158 2.29 3.29 3.10
C ASP A 158 0.79 3.48 2.83
N GLY A 159 0.09 2.44 2.38
CA GLY A 159 -1.36 2.44 2.18
C GLY A 159 -2.11 2.98 3.40
N LYS A 160 -1.75 2.56 4.62
CA LYS A 160 -2.32 3.09 5.87
C LYS A 160 -2.17 4.62 5.97
N PHE A 161 -1.02 5.19 5.59
CA PHE A 161 -0.81 6.64 5.57
C PHE A 161 -1.67 7.31 4.51
N GLN A 162 -1.70 6.77 3.28
CA GLN A 162 -2.50 7.31 2.17
C GLN A 162 -4.00 7.31 2.51
N LEU A 163 -4.53 6.20 3.00
CA LEU A 163 -5.92 6.09 3.44
C LEU A 163 -6.24 7.06 4.60
N GLY A 164 -5.29 7.23 5.54
CA GLY A 164 -5.40 8.22 6.62
C GLY A 164 -5.56 9.64 6.08
N MET A 165 -4.75 10.03 5.09
CA MET A 165 -4.81 11.34 4.45
C MET A 165 -6.13 11.53 3.68
N LEU A 166 -6.61 10.52 2.99
CA LEU A 166 -7.88 10.54 2.26
C LEU A 166 -9.11 10.53 3.17
N SER A 167 -8.99 9.99 4.39
CA SER A 167 -10.08 9.93 5.37
C SER A 167 -10.57 11.30 5.83
N THR A 168 -9.77 12.36 5.60
CA THR A 168 -10.09 13.76 5.93
C THR A 168 -10.66 14.54 4.75
N SER A 169 -10.78 13.93 3.57
CA SER A 169 -11.22 14.57 2.33
C SER A 169 -12.51 15.39 2.50
N ALA A 170 -12.54 16.55 1.84
CA ALA A 170 -13.74 17.37 1.71
C ALA A 170 -14.87 16.68 0.92
N PHE A 171 -14.55 15.68 0.10
CA PHE A 171 -15.54 14.85 -0.56
C PHE A 171 -15.97 13.71 0.39
N LYS A 172 -17.13 13.90 1.04
CA LYS A 172 -17.62 13.05 2.13
C LYS A 172 -17.68 11.55 1.77
N PRO A 173 -18.14 11.14 0.56
CA PRO A 173 -18.15 9.72 0.20
C PRO A 173 -16.76 9.08 0.17
N LEU A 174 -15.73 9.79 -0.30
CA LEU A 174 -14.35 9.32 -0.26
C LEU A 174 -13.87 9.19 1.19
N ALA A 175 -14.06 10.22 2.01
CA ALA A 175 -13.66 10.18 3.42
C ALA A 175 -14.34 9.03 4.18
N ALA A 176 -15.62 8.78 3.92
CA ALA A 176 -16.40 7.74 4.56
C ALA A 176 -15.95 6.32 4.17
N SER A 177 -15.48 6.13 2.93
CA SER A 177 -15.01 4.82 2.46
C SER A 177 -13.68 4.40 3.09
N MET A 178 -12.84 5.34 3.56
CA MET A 178 -11.53 5.07 4.14
C MET A 178 -11.56 4.41 5.52
N GLY A 179 -12.59 4.68 6.31
CA GLY A 179 -12.68 4.16 7.70
C GLY A 179 -12.64 2.63 7.81
N PRO A 180 -13.47 1.90 7.08
CA PRO A 180 -13.44 0.44 7.00
C PRO A 180 -12.11 -0.10 6.48
N MET A 181 -11.58 0.47 5.40
CA MET A 181 -10.28 0.07 4.81
C MET A 181 -9.16 0.17 5.85
N LEU A 182 -9.04 1.29 6.56
CA LEU A 182 -8.04 1.50 7.62
C LEU A 182 -8.12 0.46 8.76
N LYS A 183 -9.30 -0.08 9.06
CA LYS A 183 -9.44 -1.15 10.07
C LYS A 183 -8.86 -2.47 9.57
N GLU A 184 -8.99 -2.74 8.29
CA GLU A 184 -8.53 -3.96 7.65
C GLU A 184 -7.03 -3.94 7.43
N GLU A 185 -6.46 -2.78 7.11
CA GLU A 185 -5.00 -2.58 7.01
C GLU A 185 -4.24 -3.07 8.25
N SER A 186 -4.85 -2.98 9.43
CA SER A 186 -4.22 -3.50 10.66
C SER A 186 -3.97 -5.01 10.60
N PHE A 187 -4.81 -5.78 9.90
CA PHE A 187 -4.61 -7.20 9.70
C PHE A 187 -3.52 -7.47 8.65
N HIS A 188 -3.48 -6.70 7.57
CA HIS A 188 -2.44 -6.79 6.53
C HIS A 188 -1.06 -6.55 7.14
N LEU A 189 -0.87 -5.44 7.83
CA LEU A 189 0.38 -5.09 8.53
C LEU A 189 0.81 -6.16 9.55
N GLY A 190 -0.17 -6.67 10.30
CA GLY A 190 0.05 -7.76 11.26
C GLY A 190 0.49 -9.05 10.59
N THR A 191 0.00 -9.34 9.38
CA THR A 191 0.39 -10.53 8.60
C THR A 191 1.84 -10.40 8.14
N GLY A 192 2.26 -9.28 7.58
CA GLY A 192 3.64 -9.04 7.17
C GLY A 192 4.62 -9.12 8.32
N SER A 193 4.39 -8.33 9.38
CA SER A 193 5.27 -8.30 10.56
C SER A 193 5.37 -9.67 11.25
N ASN A 194 4.27 -10.42 11.34
CA ASN A 194 4.27 -11.77 11.90
C ASN A 194 4.97 -12.77 10.98
N GLY A 195 4.78 -12.67 9.66
CA GLY A 195 5.46 -13.50 8.67
C GLY A 195 6.97 -13.37 8.75
N LEU A 196 7.49 -12.14 8.73
CA LEU A 196 8.94 -11.88 8.84
C LEU A 196 9.52 -12.39 10.17
N ARG A 197 8.79 -12.20 11.28
CA ARG A 197 9.21 -12.75 12.59
C ARG A 197 9.29 -14.26 12.58
N ARG A 198 8.36 -14.93 11.93
CA ARG A 198 8.33 -16.40 11.82
C ARG A 198 9.41 -16.92 10.89
N ILE A 199 9.80 -16.17 9.85
CA ILE A 199 10.97 -16.46 9.01
C ILE A 199 12.25 -16.40 9.83
N ILE A 200 12.45 -15.34 10.61
CA ILE A 200 13.62 -15.17 11.48
C ILE A 200 13.73 -16.35 12.46
N LYS A 201 12.62 -16.74 13.09
CA LYS A 201 12.60 -17.85 14.04
C LYS A 201 12.85 -19.22 13.41
N ALA A 202 12.39 -19.43 12.18
CA ALA A 202 12.68 -20.66 11.45
C ALA A 202 14.18 -20.79 11.11
N GLY A 203 14.87 -19.67 10.90
CA GLY A 203 16.32 -19.60 10.71
C GLY A 203 16.83 -20.24 9.42
N VAL A 204 15.97 -20.49 8.44
CA VAL A 204 16.32 -21.15 7.16
C VAL A 204 16.71 -20.14 6.09
N ILE A 205 16.03 -18.99 6.04
CA ILE A 205 16.40 -17.90 5.14
C ILE A 205 17.57 -17.13 5.76
N PRO A 206 18.71 -16.96 5.02
CA PRO A 206 19.82 -16.15 5.49
C PRO A 206 19.38 -14.69 5.75
N LEU A 207 19.86 -14.10 6.85
CA LEU A 207 19.46 -12.76 7.27
C LEU A 207 19.90 -11.67 6.29
N ASP A 208 21.03 -11.84 5.61
CA ASP A 208 21.50 -10.95 4.56
C ASP A 208 20.58 -10.99 3.32
N MET A 209 20.06 -12.18 2.98
CA MET A 209 19.04 -12.32 1.93
C MET A 209 17.74 -11.64 2.36
N LEU A 210 17.26 -11.88 3.59
CA LEU A 210 16.08 -11.17 4.12
C LEU A 210 16.27 -9.66 4.06
N GLN A 211 17.45 -9.15 4.44
CA GLN A 211 17.77 -7.71 4.36
C GLN A 211 17.64 -7.17 2.93
N ARG A 212 18.09 -7.91 1.90
CA ARG A 212 17.97 -7.48 0.50
C ARG A 212 16.51 -7.34 0.05
N TYR A 213 15.65 -8.28 0.46
CA TYR A 213 14.21 -8.19 0.16
C TYR A 213 13.53 -7.04 0.92
N MET A 214 13.91 -6.80 2.18
CA MET A 214 13.45 -5.62 2.93
C MET A 214 13.86 -4.32 2.22
N ASN A 215 15.11 -4.20 1.80
CA ASN A 215 15.60 -3.02 1.07
C ASN A 215 14.81 -2.75 -0.21
N LYS A 216 14.48 -3.79 -0.98
CA LYS A 216 13.65 -3.70 -2.18
C LYS A 216 12.28 -3.07 -1.87
N TRP A 217 11.57 -3.60 -0.89
CA TRP A 217 10.19 -3.20 -0.63
C TRP A 217 10.08 -1.89 0.16
N VAL A 218 11.06 -1.57 1.01
CA VAL A 218 11.14 -0.26 1.67
C VAL A 218 11.39 0.86 0.65
N ALA A 219 12.35 0.68 -0.27
CA ALA A 219 12.60 1.67 -1.33
C ALA A 219 11.35 1.86 -2.21
N THR A 220 10.67 0.76 -2.57
CA THR A 220 9.41 0.80 -3.31
C THR A 220 8.34 1.59 -2.57
N ALA A 221 8.16 1.36 -1.27
CA ALA A 221 7.17 2.07 -0.47
C ALA A 221 7.47 3.57 -0.34
N HIS A 222 8.73 3.97 -0.22
CA HIS A 222 9.10 5.39 -0.20
C HIS A 222 8.67 6.12 -1.48
N ASP A 223 8.66 5.46 -2.65
CA ASP A 223 8.23 6.06 -3.90
C ASP A 223 6.71 6.26 -3.99
N LEU A 224 5.92 5.45 -3.29
CA LEU A 224 4.45 5.54 -3.32
C LEU A 224 3.91 6.81 -2.66
N PHE A 225 4.67 7.47 -1.79
CA PHE A 225 4.29 8.79 -1.27
C PHE A 225 4.25 9.88 -2.34
N GLY A 226 4.88 9.67 -3.49
CA GLY A 226 4.95 10.66 -4.55
C GLY A 226 5.96 11.78 -4.24
N THR A 227 5.81 12.90 -4.94
CA THR A 227 6.65 14.09 -4.78
C THR A 227 5.82 15.31 -4.47
N ASP A 228 6.34 16.21 -3.65
CA ASP A 228 5.69 17.49 -3.34
C ASP A 228 5.84 18.53 -4.45
N SER A 229 6.80 18.33 -5.36
CA SER A 229 7.01 19.22 -6.51
C SER A 229 5.89 19.13 -7.57
N SER A 230 4.96 18.17 -7.44
CA SER A 230 3.81 18.08 -8.34
C SER A 230 2.75 19.12 -7.96
N THR A 231 2.21 19.83 -8.96
CA THR A 231 1.08 20.74 -8.75
C THR A 231 -0.14 20.03 -8.18
N SER A 232 -0.29 18.73 -8.42
CA SER A 232 -1.38 17.92 -7.88
C SER A 232 -1.28 17.71 -6.37
N ALA A 233 -0.08 17.55 -5.80
CA ALA A 233 0.10 17.42 -4.35
C ALA A 233 -0.32 18.68 -3.61
N HIS A 234 0.22 19.84 -4.01
CA HIS A 234 -0.13 21.13 -3.46
C HIS A 234 -1.64 21.42 -3.53
N TRP A 235 -2.23 21.30 -4.72
CA TRP A 235 -3.66 21.59 -4.92
C TRP A 235 -4.58 20.60 -4.20
N ALA A 236 -4.18 19.33 -4.05
CA ALA A 236 -4.97 18.35 -3.31
C ALA A 236 -5.19 18.80 -1.85
N TYR A 237 -4.16 19.34 -1.19
CA TYR A 237 -4.29 19.89 0.15
C TYR A 237 -5.08 21.20 0.17
N VAL A 238 -4.70 22.17 -0.67
CA VAL A 238 -5.35 23.50 -0.74
C VAL A 238 -6.84 23.38 -0.98
N TRP A 239 -7.28 22.44 -1.79
CA TRP A 239 -8.69 22.18 -2.04
C TRP A 239 -9.40 21.30 -1.01
N GLY A 240 -8.69 20.84 0.01
CA GLY A 240 -9.26 19.97 1.03
C GLY A 240 -9.52 18.53 0.55
N VAL A 241 -8.90 18.08 -0.55
CA VAL A 241 -9.15 16.76 -1.14
C VAL A 241 -8.35 15.65 -0.45
N LYS A 242 -7.09 15.96 -0.09
CA LYS A 242 -6.18 15.06 0.63
C LYS A 242 -5.48 15.85 1.72
N GLY A 243 -5.70 15.48 2.99
CA GLY A 243 -5.12 16.14 4.14
C GLY A 243 -3.76 15.58 4.55
N ARG A 244 -3.28 16.01 5.69
CA ARG A 244 -2.12 15.42 6.34
C ARG A 244 -2.51 14.08 6.95
N TRP A 245 -1.55 13.19 7.11
CA TRP A 245 -1.78 11.92 7.80
C TRP A 245 -2.18 12.10 9.28
N ASP A 246 -1.79 13.20 9.91
CA ASP A 246 -2.05 13.56 11.30
C ASP A 246 -3.07 14.70 11.48
N GLU A 247 -3.80 15.07 10.41
CA GLU A 247 -4.75 16.21 10.38
C GLU A 247 -5.71 16.24 11.57
N ARG A 248 -6.15 15.08 12.05
CA ARG A 248 -7.07 14.94 13.19
C ARG A 248 -6.39 14.71 14.53
N LYS A 249 -5.06 14.65 14.58
CA LYS A 249 -4.35 14.61 15.84
C LYS A 249 -4.34 16.01 16.40
N LYS A 250 -4.67 16.16 17.67
CA LYS A 250 -4.50 17.43 18.37
C LYS A 250 -3.01 17.69 18.52
N LEU A 251 -2.49 18.55 17.68
CA LEU A 251 -1.17 19.10 17.83
C LEU A 251 -1.27 20.26 18.82
N GLU A 252 -0.39 20.33 19.83
CA GLU A 252 -0.32 21.46 20.75
C GLU A 252 0.31 22.65 20.01
N GLY A 253 -0.47 23.73 19.84
CA GLY A 253 -0.07 24.98 19.21
C GLY A 253 -0.58 25.19 17.80
N ASP A 254 -0.51 26.43 17.31
CA ASP A 254 -0.71 26.79 15.91
C ASP A 254 0.49 26.28 15.09
N ILE A 255 0.31 25.16 14.40
CA ILE A 255 1.32 24.65 13.49
C ILE A 255 1.11 25.28 12.13
N ASP A 256 2.07 26.07 11.70
CA ASP A 256 2.14 26.54 10.33
C ASP A 256 2.48 25.33 9.42
N VAL A 257 1.49 24.85 8.70
CA VAL A 257 1.62 23.68 7.83
C VAL A 257 2.34 24.11 6.57
N ASP A 258 3.54 23.61 6.35
CA ASP A 258 4.20 23.75 5.07
C ASP A 258 3.49 22.86 4.01
N LYS A 259 2.69 23.51 3.18
CA LYS A 259 1.88 22.85 2.13
C LYS A 259 2.71 22.29 0.98
N GLU A 260 4.02 22.59 0.96
CA GLU A 260 4.92 22.20 -0.12
C GLU A 260 5.67 20.90 0.18
N VAL A 261 5.59 20.39 1.41
CA VAL A 261 6.33 19.18 1.87
C VAL A 261 5.45 18.09 2.49
N LEU A 262 4.15 18.07 2.21
CA LEU A 262 3.19 17.14 2.84
C LEU A 262 3.50 15.66 2.60
N ASN A 263 3.93 15.30 1.40
CA ASN A 263 4.30 13.93 1.08
C ASN A 263 5.64 13.56 1.70
N GLU A 264 6.60 14.50 1.74
CA GLU A 264 7.89 14.31 2.39
C GLU A 264 7.74 14.14 3.92
N GLU A 265 6.91 14.96 4.56
CA GLU A 265 6.55 14.80 5.98
C GLU A 265 5.93 13.42 6.25
N SER A 266 4.95 13.02 5.44
CA SER A 266 4.27 11.73 5.60
C SER A 266 5.23 10.56 5.41
N ARG A 267 6.15 10.64 4.44
CA ARG A 267 7.21 9.67 4.21
C ARG A 267 8.18 9.58 5.37
N GLY A 268 8.57 10.73 5.96
CA GLY A 268 9.42 10.77 7.16
C GLY A 268 8.76 10.07 8.36
N HIS A 269 7.48 10.33 8.59
CA HIS A 269 6.72 9.64 9.66
C HIS A 269 6.56 8.13 9.39
N TYR A 270 6.35 7.75 8.13
CA TYR A 270 6.36 6.35 7.73
C TYR A 270 7.72 5.72 8.01
N HIS A 271 8.82 6.38 7.63
CA HIS A 271 10.18 5.92 7.87
C HIS A 271 10.44 5.67 9.36
N ASP A 272 10.08 6.63 10.22
CA ASP A 272 10.18 6.48 11.67
C ASP A 272 9.37 5.30 12.22
N GLU A 273 8.20 5.02 11.64
CA GLU A 273 7.38 3.88 12.04
C GLU A 273 8.03 2.55 11.64
N ILE A 274 8.55 2.44 10.41
CA ILE A 274 9.19 1.19 9.96
C ILE A 274 10.50 0.92 10.68
N VAL A 275 11.27 1.94 11.06
CA VAL A 275 12.46 1.77 11.91
C VAL A 275 12.08 1.07 13.22
N LYS A 276 11.03 1.53 13.91
CA LYS A 276 10.54 0.90 15.15
C LYS A 276 10.05 -0.53 14.93
N GLU A 277 9.42 -0.81 13.79
CA GLU A 277 8.97 -2.17 13.47
C GLU A 277 10.15 -3.11 13.19
N VAL A 278 11.19 -2.64 12.50
CA VAL A 278 12.41 -3.42 12.25
C VAL A 278 13.20 -3.65 13.56
N GLU A 279 13.23 -2.65 14.47
CA GLU A 279 13.78 -2.87 15.83
C GLU A 279 13.06 -4.01 16.57
N LYS A 280 11.71 -4.11 16.45
CA LYS A 280 10.95 -5.22 17.01
C LYS A 280 11.29 -6.57 16.35
N LEU A 281 11.56 -6.57 15.03
CA LEU A 281 12.04 -7.77 14.33
C LEU A 281 13.41 -8.19 14.85
N ASN A 282 14.32 -7.25 15.06
CA ASN A 282 15.64 -7.50 15.64
C ASN A 282 15.57 -8.16 17.04
N GLY A 283 14.53 -7.83 17.82
CA GLY A 283 14.26 -8.52 19.08
C GLY A 283 13.90 -10.01 18.93
N SER A 284 13.69 -10.49 17.70
CA SER A 284 13.43 -11.91 17.40
C SER A 284 14.64 -12.63 16.79
N LEU A 285 15.76 -11.93 16.58
CA LEU A 285 16.99 -12.54 16.07
C LEU A 285 17.57 -13.54 17.08
N PRO A 286 18.25 -14.59 16.61
CA PRO A 286 18.98 -15.50 17.49
C PRO A 286 20.02 -14.74 18.33
N GLU A 287 20.22 -15.22 19.58
CA GLU A 287 21.26 -14.67 20.44
C GLU A 287 22.65 -14.86 19.80
N GLY A 288 23.43 -13.76 19.74
CA GLY A 288 24.75 -13.75 19.09
C GLY A 288 24.71 -13.65 17.58
N SER A 289 23.57 -13.25 16.98
CA SER A 289 23.51 -12.96 15.53
C SER A 289 24.51 -11.87 15.14
N ASP A 290 25.32 -12.13 14.11
CA ASP A 290 26.27 -11.17 13.56
C ASP A 290 25.60 -10.08 12.67
N ILE A 291 24.32 -10.27 12.34
CA ILE A 291 23.55 -9.37 11.46
C ILE A 291 22.41 -8.73 12.26
N THR A 292 22.32 -7.42 12.17
CA THR A 292 21.17 -6.64 12.61
C THR A 292 20.45 -6.10 11.38
N LEU A 293 19.15 -6.34 11.28
CA LEU A 293 18.32 -5.83 10.19
C LEU A 293 18.18 -4.30 10.30
N THR A 294 18.25 -3.62 9.17
CA THR A 294 18.20 -2.16 9.07
C THR A 294 17.14 -1.70 8.07
N VAL A 295 16.70 -0.47 8.23
CA VAL A 295 15.84 0.20 7.24
C VAL A 295 16.75 1.04 6.34
N PRO A 296 16.71 0.87 5.01
CA PRO A 296 17.46 1.73 4.12
C PRO A 296 16.91 3.16 4.17
N HIS A 297 17.81 4.12 4.04
CA HIS A 297 17.45 5.54 4.03
C HIS A 297 16.48 5.85 2.89
N GLU A 298 15.61 6.83 3.08
CA GLU A 298 14.58 7.23 2.11
C GLU A 298 15.13 7.78 0.77
N ASN A 299 16.42 8.03 0.66
CA ASN A 299 17.10 8.38 -0.60
C ASN A 299 17.55 7.17 -1.40
N PHE A 300 17.60 5.98 -0.79
CA PHE A 300 18.12 4.77 -1.41
C PHE A 300 17.19 4.24 -2.49
N ASN A 301 17.76 3.94 -3.68
CA ASN A 301 17.11 3.24 -4.80
C ASN A 301 15.74 3.81 -5.18
N ARG A 302 15.68 5.14 -5.35
CA ARG A 302 14.46 5.87 -5.70
C ARG A 302 14.25 5.92 -7.22
N ASP A 303 13.00 5.71 -7.65
CA ASP A 303 12.58 5.90 -9.04
C ASP A 303 12.13 7.35 -9.31
N ILE A 304 11.67 8.07 -8.26
CA ILE A 304 11.09 9.40 -8.39
C ILE A 304 11.69 10.41 -7.39
N GLY A 305 11.34 11.68 -7.60
CA GLY A 305 11.72 12.79 -6.70
C GLY A 305 13.15 13.24 -6.89
N ASN A 306 13.66 13.99 -5.90
CA ASN A 306 14.99 14.60 -5.94
C ASN A 306 16.13 13.58 -6.02
N PHE A 307 15.88 12.34 -5.59
CA PHE A 307 16.82 11.24 -5.61
C PHE A 307 16.48 10.17 -6.67
N GLY A 308 15.43 10.39 -7.47
CA GLY A 308 15.07 9.50 -8.57
C GLY A 308 16.20 9.33 -9.58
N GLY A 309 16.59 8.08 -9.82
CA GLY A 309 17.68 7.72 -10.71
C GLY A 309 19.08 8.11 -10.22
N LYS A 310 19.24 8.57 -8.97
CA LYS A 310 20.55 8.81 -8.37
C LYS A 310 21.09 7.57 -7.69
N ASN A 311 22.38 7.33 -7.88
CA ASN A 311 23.10 6.26 -7.19
C ASN A 311 23.35 6.65 -5.74
N CYS A 312 22.71 5.94 -4.79
CA CYS A 312 22.87 6.16 -3.36
C CYS A 312 23.21 4.87 -2.62
N TYR A 313 24.01 4.98 -1.59
CA TYR A 313 24.17 3.91 -0.61
C TYR A 313 22.88 3.68 0.19
N THR A 314 22.76 2.54 0.85
CA THR A 314 21.64 2.24 1.75
C THR A 314 21.53 3.20 2.93
N ASP A 315 22.60 3.91 3.29
CA ASP A 315 22.60 4.97 4.31
C ASP A 315 22.19 6.36 3.77
N GLY A 316 21.82 6.45 2.49
CA GLY A 316 21.31 7.65 1.85
C GLY A 316 22.36 8.59 1.27
N ARG A 317 23.66 8.33 1.49
CA ARG A 317 24.74 9.11 0.86
C ARG A 317 24.81 8.83 -0.63
N LEU A 318 25.14 9.87 -1.42
CA LEU A 318 25.42 9.68 -2.85
C LEU A 318 26.61 8.74 -3.03
N PHE A 319 26.48 7.85 -4.01
CA PHE A 319 27.57 6.93 -4.39
C PHE A 319 28.65 7.70 -5.14
N GLU A 320 29.91 7.53 -4.72
CA GLU A 320 31.04 8.29 -5.27
C GLU A 320 31.79 7.56 -6.39
N GLY A 321 31.38 6.34 -6.75
CA GLY A 321 31.99 5.50 -7.78
C GLY A 321 31.36 5.68 -9.17
N SER A 322 31.83 4.90 -10.13
CA SER A 322 31.25 4.76 -11.46
C SER A 322 29.92 4.00 -11.43
N ASP A 323 29.15 4.07 -12.54
CA ASP A 323 27.91 3.31 -12.68
C ASP A 323 28.15 1.79 -12.63
N ASP A 324 29.26 1.29 -13.14
CA ASP A 324 29.64 -0.14 -13.07
C ASP A 324 29.93 -0.57 -11.63
N GLU A 325 30.62 0.27 -10.86
CA GLU A 325 30.84 0.03 -9.43
C GLU A 325 29.53 0.08 -8.64
N TYR A 326 28.63 1.00 -8.98
CA TYR A 326 27.30 1.05 -8.38
C TYR A 326 26.46 -0.18 -8.73
N ALA A 327 26.49 -0.64 -9.99
CA ALA A 327 25.81 -1.86 -10.40
C ALA A 327 26.32 -3.09 -9.62
N THR A 328 27.61 -3.11 -9.28
CA THR A 328 28.18 -4.15 -8.40
C THR A 328 27.70 -4.00 -6.97
N TYR A 329 27.68 -2.78 -6.42
CA TYR A 329 27.18 -2.51 -5.07
C TYR A 329 25.71 -2.90 -4.93
N ILE A 330 24.86 -2.55 -5.88
CA ILE A 330 23.40 -2.87 -5.85
C ILE A 330 23.16 -4.38 -5.72
N GLN A 331 23.98 -5.22 -6.36
CA GLN A 331 23.86 -6.68 -6.22
C GLN A 331 24.16 -7.19 -4.80
N THR A 332 24.81 -6.40 -3.96
CA THR A 332 25.05 -6.77 -2.57
C THR A 332 23.92 -6.38 -1.63
N VAL A 333 23.07 -5.42 -2.02
CA VAL A 333 22.04 -4.82 -1.16
C VAL A 333 20.61 -4.99 -1.65
N LEU A 334 20.39 -5.43 -2.89
CA LEU A 334 19.08 -5.79 -3.46
C LEU A 334 19.05 -7.26 -3.86
N PRO A 335 17.86 -7.88 -3.98
CA PRO A 335 17.70 -9.26 -4.43
C PRO A 335 18.33 -9.49 -5.82
N THR A 336 18.98 -10.63 -5.98
CA THR A 336 19.65 -11.04 -7.20
C THR A 336 19.04 -12.31 -7.78
N ALA A 337 19.39 -12.64 -9.05
CA ALA A 337 19.00 -13.92 -9.64
C ALA A 337 19.56 -15.13 -8.85
N ALA A 338 20.70 -14.97 -8.17
CA ALA A 338 21.25 -16.02 -7.32
C ALA A 338 20.40 -16.23 -6.06
N ASP A 339 19.81 -15.15 -5.49
CA ASP A 339 18.87 -15.27 -4.37
C ASP A 339 17.61 -16.00 -4.82
N GLU A 340 17.04 -15.67 -5.97
CA GLU A 340 15.87 -16.35 -6.54
C GLU A 340 16.11 -17.85 -6.75
N GLU A 341 17.31 -18.22 -7.21
CA GLU A 341 17.65 -19.63 -7.38
C GLU A 341 17.84 -20.35 -6.04
N ALA A 342 18.45 -19.69 -5.05
CA ALA A 342 18.62 -20.23 -3.72
C ALA A 342 17.25 -20.42 -3.01
N LEU A 343 16.33 -19.48 -3.20
CA LEU A 343 14.97 -19.55 -2.62
C LEU A 343 14.18 -20.74 -3.14
N LYS A 344 14.39 -21.21 -4.37
CA LYS A 344 13.72 -22.42 -4.89
C LYS A 344 14.05 -23.67 -4.05
N GLU A 345 15.27 -23.78 -3.53
CA GLU A 345 15.65 -24.87 -2.65
C GLU A 345 15.20 -24.64 -1.19
N ILE A 346 15.26 -23.38 -0.73
CA ILE A 346 14.81 -22.99 0.60
C ILE A 346 13.31 -23.27 0.76
N PHE A 347 12.48 -22.94 -0.24
CA PHE A 347 11.04 -23.14 -0.18
C PHE A 347 10.58 -24.61 -0.20
N LYS A 348 11.48 -25.56 -0.45
CA LYS A 348 11.21 -27.00 -0.26
C LYS A 348 11.28 -27.44 1.20
N GLN A 349 11.74 -26.56 2.09
CA GLN A 349 11.90 -26.82 3.52
C GLN A 349 10.84 -26.06 4.32
N GLN A 350 10.80 -26.28 5.64
CA GLN A 350 10.00 -25.48 6.57
C GLN A 350 10.74 -24.17 6.86
N TRP A 351 10.58 -23.17 6.01
CA TRP A 351 11.29 -21.89 6.06
C TRP A 351 10.54 -20.77 6.81
N VAL A 352 9.34 -21.07 7.28
CA VAL A 352 8.51 -20.21 8.14
C VAL A 352 8.09 -21.04 9.35
N GLU A 353 8.21 -20.51 10.56
CA GLU A 353 7.67 -21.16 11.76
C GLU A 353 6.16 -21.38 11.59
N ASP A 354 5.69 -22.61 11.84
CA ASP A 354 4.28 -22.94 11.69
C ASP A 354 3.41 -22.16 12.69
N LYS A 355 2.19 -21.84 12.26
CA LYS A 355 1.19 -21.20 13.10
C LYS A 355 -0.17 -21.86 12.87
N PRO A 356 -0.74 -22.50 13.87
CA PRO A 356 -2.02 -23.18 13.73
C PRO A 356 -3.16 -22.19 13.52
N LEU A 357 -4.15 -22.60 12.72
CA LEU A 357 -5.41 -21.88 12.60
C LEU A 357 -6.18 -21.93 13.92
N THR A 358 -6.79 -20.80 14.29
CA THR A 358 -7.71 -20.75 15.42
C THR A 358 -9.03 -21.46 15.07
N PRO A 359 -9.83 -21.93 16.07
CA PRO A 359 -11.13 -22.52 15.81
C PRO A 359 -12.07 -21.65 14.97
N ARG A 360 -12.01 -20.33 15.11
CA ARG A 360 -12.80 -19.38 14.31
C ARG A 360 -12.34 -19.37 12.84
N GLN A 361 -11.04 -19.41 12.58
CA GLN A 361 -10.48 -19.47 11.23
C GLN A 361 -10.82 -20.81 10.56
N LEU A 362 -10.75 -21.91 11.27
CA LEU A 362 -11.17 -23.23 10.78
C LEU A 362 -12.66 -23.24 10.40
N ALA A 363 -13.51 -22.61 11.20
CA ALA A 363 -14.94 -22.54 10.95
C ALA A 363 -15.31 -21.66 9.74
N SER A 364 -14.43 -20.79 9.27
CA SER A 364 -14.68 -19.94 8.08
C SER A 364 -14.60 -20.71 6.77
N GLY A 365 -14.10 -21.96 6.76
CA GLY A 365 -13.95 -22.79 5.58
C GLY A 365 -12.81 -22.36 4.62
N ILE A 366 -12.17 -21.24 4.86
CA ILE A 366 -11.02 -20.78 4.09
C ILE A 366 -9.79 -21.49 4.68
N GLY A 367 -9.30 -22.53 4.04
CA GLY A 367 -8.16 -23.33 4.50
C GLY A 367 -8.44 -24.82 4.65
N ALA A 368 -9.69 -25.23 4.52
CA ALA A 368 -10.02 -26.66 4.39
C ALA A 368 -9.74 -27.08 2.95
N THR A 369 -8.55 -27.52 2.66
CA THR A 369 -8.29 -28.30 1.43
C THR A 369 -8.69 -29.75 1.67
N ALA A 370 -9.51 -30.25 0.77
CA ALA A 370 -9.76 -31.68 0.64
C ALA A 370 -8.47 -32.43 0.28
#